data_1d50be190dfc97c2f0b22fdce7000f5a
#
_entry.id   1d50be190dfc97c2f0b22fdce7000f5a
#
_cell.length_a   1.000
_cell.length_b   1.000
_cell.length_c   1.000
_cell.angle_alpha   90.00
_cell.angle_beta   90.00
_cell.angle_gamma   90.00
#
_symmetry.space_group_name_H-M   'P 1'
#
loop_
_entity.id
_entity.type
_entity.pdbx_description
1 polymer ?
#
loop_
_entity_poly.entity_id
_entity_poly.type
_entity_poly.pdbx_seq_one_letter_code
_entity_poly.pdbx_strand_id
1 'polypeptide(L)'
;MTSKSPSGGAIAALPRHRLLGEFSLWSADLANMERDLQRIEPYVDLHHIDVADARFTPGFLFFPDFVARIAKLTAKPIHVHLMVEAEIVEEQTRQFIEAGADLVSVHAENGEAGLRAVALAKELGAEAGVVLRLETPVAEAEPFLAEVAFFTLLGTSIGVKGQSLSDKACDRLREARSLMKRAGREKEIVLAADGGIREQTVPLLRAAGAETVVLGSLAFGDTDLPGRIAWLHALETRP
;
A
#
# COMPACT_ATOMS: atom_id res chain seq x y z
N MET A 1 -8.76 15.91 -22.07
CA MET A 1 -7.84 15.78 -20.92
C MET A 1 -7.51 14.29 -20.83
N THR A 2 -6.30 13.91 -21.18
CA THR A 2 -5.90 12.49 -21.15
C THR A 2 -5.73 12.06 -19.70
N SER A 3 -6.58 11.14 -19.23
CA SER A 3 -6.33 10.41 -17.99
C SER A 3 -5.01 9.63 -18.15
N LYS A 4 -4.18 9.57 -17.11
CA LYS A 4 -3.05 8.66 -17.06
C LYS A 4 -3.65 7.25 -17.21
N SER A 5 -3.25 6.53 -18.26
CA SER A 5 -3.61 5.11 -18.36
C SER A 5 -2.78 4.33 -17.33
N PRO A 6 -3.35 3.27 -16.69
CA PRO A 6 -2.58 2.44 -15.79
C PRO A 6 -1.32 1.95 -16.48
N SER A 7 -0.18 2.08 -15.82
CA SER A 7 1.09 1.58 -16.35
C SER A 7 1.27 0.15 -15.85
N GLY A 8 0.73 -0.83 -16.57
CA GLY A 8 1.01 -2.25 -16.27
C GLY A 8 2.51 -2.47 -16.14
N GLY A 9 2.95 -3.02 -15.00
CA GLY A 9 4.37 -3.21 -14.70
C GLY A 9 5.02 -2.07 -13.88
N ALA A 10 4.27 -1.07 -13.42
CA ALA A 10 4.81 0.00 -12.55
C ALA A 10 5.46 -0.56 -11.28
N ILE A 11 4.86 -1.58 -10.68
CA ILE A 11 5.38 -2.24 -9.47
C ILE A 11 6.60 -3.11 -9.80
N ALA A 12 6.59 -3.79 -10.94
CA ALA A 12 7.74 -4.59 -11.38
C ALA A 12 8.99 -3.73 -11.66
N ALA A 13 8.81 -2.44 -11.99
CA ALA A 13 9.89 -1.50 -12.21
C ALA A 13 10.50 -0.93 -10.92
N LEU A 14 9.88 -1.17 -9.76
CA LEU A 14 10.38 -0.67 -8.47
C LEU A 14 11.70 -1.35 -8.08
N PRO A 15 12.64 -0.62 -7.46
CA PRO A 15 13.92 -1.18 -7.02
C PRO A 15 13.72 -2.18 -5.87
N ARG A 16 14.13 -3.45 -6.07
CA ARG A 16 14.00 -4.53 -5.07
C ARG A 16 15.22 -4.67 -4.15
N HIS A 17 16.28 -3.92 -4.39
CA HIS A 17 17.54 -4.00 -3.64
C HIS A 17 17.57 -3.16 -2.36
N ARG A 18 16.55 -2.34 -2.11
CA ARG A 18 16.41 -1.45 -0.94
C ARG A 18 14.99 -1.48 -0.40
N LEU A 19 14.79 -0.93 0.79
CA LEU A 19 13.45 -0.72 1.34
C LEU A 19 12.76 0.42 0.57
N LEU A 20 11.52 0.19 0.14
CA LEU A 20 10.70 1.20 -0.53
C LEU A 20 9.93 2.03 0.50
N GLY A 21 9.65 3.28 0.14
CA GLY A 21 8.76 4.18 0.89
C GLY A 21 7.48 4.47 0.12
N GLU A 22 6.35 3.98 0.61
CA GLU A 22 5.04 4.46 0.20
C GLU A 22 4.64 5.64 1.08
N PHE A 23 4.15 6.73 0.48
CA PHE A 23 3.77 7.91 1.25
C PHE A 23 2.25 8.03 1.33
N SER A 24 1.69 7.78 2.53
CA SER A 24 0.24 7.87 2.77
C SER A 24 -0.23 9.32 2.73
N LEU A 25 -0.97 9.68 1.67
CA LEU A 25 -1.51 11.02 1.47
C LEU A 25 -2.54 11.41 2.55
N TRP A 26 -3.03 10.45 3.32
CA TRP A 26 -3.83 10.74 4.51
C TRP A 26 -3.04 11.55 5.56
N SER A 27 -1.71 11.51 5.55
CA SER A 27 -0.84 12.25 6.47
C SER A 27 -0.35 13.60 5.92
N ALA A 28 -0.66 13.93 4.67
CA ALA A 28 -0.33 15.21 4.05
C ALA A 28 -1.15 16.37 4.62
N ASP A 29 -0.78 17.60 4.29
CA ASP A 29 -1.61 18.79 4.50
C ASP A 29 -2.78 18.76 3.49
N LEU A 30 -3.93 18.25 3.93
CA LEU A 30 -5.10 18.05 3.07
C LEU A 30 -5.64 19.37 2.48
N ALA A 31 -5.36 20.50 3.12
CA ALA A 31 -5.74 21.84 2.62
C ALA A 31 -4.76 22.38 1.58
N ASN A 32 -3.54 21.84 1.52
CA ASN A 32 -2.47 22.26 0.60
C ASN A 32 -1.80 21.05 -0.07
N MET A 33 -2.58 20.07 -0.50
CA MET A 33 -2.12 18.78 -1.03
C MET A 33 -1.09 18.92 -2.15
N GLU A 34 -1.32 19.82 -3.11
CA GLU A 34 -0.40 20.00 -4.25
C GLU A 34 0.99 20.46 -3.80
N ARG A 35 1.08 21.34 -2.80
CA ARG A 35 2.36 21.75 -2.22
C ARG A 35 3.09 20.59 -1.55
N ASP A 36 2.37 19.76 -0.80
CA ASP A 36 2.96 18.59 -0.16
C ASP A 36 3.39 17.54 -1.18
N LEU A 37 2.61 17.30 -2.24
CA LEU A 37 3.02 16.42 -3.35
C LEU A 37 4.32 16.90 -4.00
N GLN A 38 4.43 18.17 -4.34
CA GLN A 38 5.66 18.74 -4.93
C GLN A 38 6.87 18.56 -4.01
N ARG A 39 6.68 18.69 -2.70
CA ARG A 39 7.75 18.51 -1.69
C ARG A 39 8.23 17.07 -1.62
N ILE A 40 7.34 16.08 -1.72
CA ILE A 40 7.69 14.66 -1.55
C ILE A 40 8.05 13.96 -2.87
N GLU A 41 7.66 14.49 -4.02
CA GLU A 41 7.82 13.85 -5.34
C GLU A 41 9.24 13.32 -5.63
N PRO A 42 10.35 13.99 -5.24
CA PRO A 42 11.69 13.47 -5.45
C PRO A 42 12.03 12.24 -4.61
N TYR A 43 11.29 11.97 -3.55
CA TYR A 43 11.64 11.00 -2.50
C TYR A 43 10.70 9.80 -2.43
N VAL A 44 9.48 9.94 -2.97
CA VAL A 44 8.45 8.89 -2.92
C VAL A 44 8.73 7.80 -3.95
N ASP A 45 8.54 6.54 -3.55
CA ASP A 45 8.52 5.41 -4.48
C ASP A 45 7.11 5.16 -5.01
N LEU A 46 6.09 5.19 -4.12
CA LEU A 46 4.67 5.08 -4.45
C LEU A 46 3.87 6.06 -3.58
N HIS A 47 2.85 6.70 -4.17
CA HIS A 47 1.81 7.36 -3.39
C HIS A 47 0.82 6.33 -2.87
N HIS A 48 0.55 6.36 -1.57
CA HIS A 48 -0.43 5.49 -0.92
C HIS A 48 -1.70 6.28 -0.60
N ILE A 49 -2.84 5.82 -1.12
CA ILE A 49 -4.13 6.48 -0.95
C ILE A 49 -5.08 5.54 -0.23
N ASP A 50 -5.35 5.85 1.03
CA ASP A 50 -6.29 5.12 1.86
C ASP A 50 -7.73 5.51 1.50
N VAL A 51 -8.56 4.55 1.13
CA VAL A 51 -9.98 4.73 0.81
C VAL A 51 -10.81 3.99 1.84
N ALA A 52 -11.81 4.65 2.40
CA ALA A 52 -12.67 4.08 3.43
C ALA A 52 -14.13 4.52 3.26
N ASP A 53 -15.06 3.57 3.44
CA ASP A 53 -16.49 3.74 3.22
C ASP A 53 -17.30 4.01 4.51
N ALA A 54 -16.64 4.14 5.66
CA ALA A 54 -17.24 4.28 6.99
C ALA A 54 -18.12 3.08 7.45
N ARG A 55 -17.98 1.93 6.79
CA ARG A 55 -18.65 0.67 7.18
C ARG A 55 -17.62 -0.42 7.44
N PHE A 56 -16.76 -0.68 6.46
CA PHE A 56 -15.65 -1.62 6.61
C PHE A 56 -14.65 -1.15 7.67
N THR A 57 -14.44 0.17 7.80
CA THR A 57 -13.61 0.81 8.81
C THR A 57 -14.22 2.15 9.26
N PRO A 58 -13.91 2.66 10.47
CA PRO A 58 -14.42 3.96 10.91
C PRO A 58 -14.01 5.11 10.00
N GLY A 59 -14.96 5.98 9.65
CA GLY A 59 -14.74 7.20 8.90
C GLY A 59 -14.70 7.02 7.38
N PHE A 60 -14.80 8.15 6.68
CA PHE A 60 -14.62 8.24 5.24
C PHE A 60 -13.23 8.74 4.91
N LEU A 61 -12.60 8.15 3.89
CA LEU A 61 -11.35 8.62 3.32
C LEU A 61 -11.49 8.65 1.81
N PHE A 62 -10.67 9.35 1.16
CA PHE A 62 -10.55 9.67 -0.25
C PHE A 62 -11.51 8.96 -1.24
N PHE A 63 -11.63 9.51 -2.43
CA PHE A 63 -12.61 9.13 -3.45
C PHE A 63 -11.99 9.26 -4.86
N PRO A 64 -12.59 8.70 -5.93
CA PRO A 64 -11.98 8.63 -7.27
C PRO A 64 -11.54 9.97 -7.85
N ASP A 65 -12.33 11.05 -7.71
CA ASP A 65 -11.93 12.38 -8.22
C ASP A 65 -10.66 12.92 -7.55
N PHE A 66 -10.43 12.58 -6.29
CA PHE A 66 -9.17 12.90 -5.62
C PHE A 66 -7.99 12.18 -6.30
N VAL A 67 -8.11 10.87 -6.56
CA VAL A 67 -7.08 10.11 -7.29
C VAL A 67 -6.88 10.68 -8.68
N ALA A 68 -7.94 11.02 -9.40
CA ALA A 68 -7.86 11.65 -10.72
C ALA A 68 -7.13 13.01 -10.70
N ARG A 69 -7.22 13.75 -9.59
CA ARG A 69 -6.44 14.98 -9.41
C ARG A 69 -4.97 14.66 -9.12
N ILE A 70 -4.68 13.71 -8.21
CA ILE A 70 -3.32 13.31 -7.88
C ILE A 70 -2.60 12.78 -9.12
N ALA A 71 -3.23 11.94 -9.93
CA ALA A 71 -2.67 11.37 -11.16
C ALA A 71 -2.20 12.41 -12.19
N LYS A 72 -2.71 13.65 -12.12
CA LYS A 72 -2.27 14.78 -12.96
C LYS A 72 -1.08 15.54 -12.38
N LEU A 73 -0.73 15.30 -11.13
CA LEU A 73 0.29 16.04 -10.39
C LEU A 73 1.57 15.23 -10.16
N THR A 74 1.54 13.91 -10.42
CA THR A 74 2.67 13.02 -10.20
C THR A 74 2.92 12.11 -11.39
N ALA A 75 4.19 11.73 -11.58
CA ALA A 75 4.59 10.64 -12.49
C ALA A 75 4.84 9.32 -11.74
N LYS A 76 4.81 9.36 -10.40
CA LYS A 76 5.03 8.18 -9.56
C LYS A 76 3.81 7.26 -9.56
N PRO A 77 3.99 5.96 -9.28
CA PRO A 77 2.87 5.03 -9.13
C PRO A 77 1.93 5.43 -8.01
N ILE A 78 0.63 5.24 -8.25
CA ILE A 78 -0.43 5.45 -7.27
C ILE A 78 -0.97 4.11 -6.82
N HIS A 79 -0.79 3.80 -5.55
CA HIS A 79 -1.34 2.64 -4.87
C HIS A 79 -2.59 3.05 -4.09
N VAL A 80 -3.73 2.47 -4.43
CA VAL A 80 -5.00 2.67 -3.71
C VAL A 80 -5.25 1.47 -2.81
N HIS A 81 -5.41 1.72 -1.51
CA HIS A 81 -5.78 0.73 -0.50
C HIS A 81 -7.27 0.85 -0.21
N LEU A 82 -8.08 -0.12 -0.69
CA LEU A 82 -9.53 -0.14 -0.54
C LEU A 82 -9.96 -0.79 0.76
N MET A 83 -10.39 0.00 1.73
CA MET A 83 -11.03 -0.41 2.98
C MET A 83 -12.55 -0.25 2.85
N VAL A 84 -13.17 -1.08 2.01
CA VAL A 84 -14.58 -1.00 1.66
C VAL A 84 -15.27 -2.36 1.79
N GLU A 85 -16.59 -2.34 1.99
CA GLU A 85 -17.41 -3.55 2.08
C GLU A 85 -17.40 -4.36 0.77
N ALA A 86 -17.61 -5.66 0.89
CA ALA A 86 -17.56 -6.61 -0.22
C ALA A 86 -18.56 -6.29 -1.34
N GLU A 87 -19.71 -5.70 -0.98
CA GLU A 87 -20.79 -5.33 -1.93
C GLU A 87 -20.36 -4.28 -2.95
N ILE A 88 -19.38 -3.44 -2.62
CA ILE A 88 -18.95 -2.33 -3.49
C ILE A 88 -17.51 -2.46 -3.98
N VAL A 89 -16.73 -3.45 -3.52
CA VAL A 89 -15.29 -3.53 -3.79
C VAL A 89 -14.96 -3.64 -5.28
N GLU A 90 -15.74 -4.38 -6.07
CA GLU A 90 -15.52 -4.53 -7.51
C GLU A 90 -15.76 -3.20 -8.26
N GLU A 91 -16.88 -2.52 -7.96
CA GLU A 91 -17.19 -1.23 -8.58
C GLU A 91 -16.19 -0.15 -8.17
N GLN A 92 -15.79 -0.11 -6.88
CA GLN A 92 -14.78 0.83 -6.42
C GLN A 92 -13.43 0.55 -7.08
N THR A 93 -13.02 -0.71 -7.24
CA THR A 93 -11.81 -1.08 -7.96
C THR A 93 -11.81 -0.48 -9.37
N ARG A 94 -12.90 -0.63 -10.13
CA ARG A 94 -13.06 -0.03 -11.46
C ARG A 94 -12.89 1.48 -11.42
N GLN A 95 -13.64 2.16 -10.57
CA GLN A 95 -13.65 3.63 -10.49
C GLN A 95 -12.26 4.21 -10.16
N PHE A 96 -11.52 3.57 -9.23
CA PHE A 96 -10.18 4.04 -8.88
C PHE A 96 -9.14 3.79 -9.97
N ILE A 97 -9.24 2.70 -10.71
CA ILE A 97 -8.38 2.44 -11.87
C ILE A 97 -8.67 3.45 -12.98
N GLU A 98 -9.92 3.71 -13.30
CA GLU A 98 -10.33 4.74 -14.27
C GLU A 98 -9.88 6.15 -13.84
N ALA A 99 -9.79 6.40 -12.53
CA ALA A 99 -9.22 7.63 -11.97
C ALA A 99 -7.69 7.73 -12.08
N GLY A 100 -6.99 6.62 -12.40
CA GLY A 100 -5.55 6.62 -12.63
C GLY A 100 -4.72 5.92 -11.54
N ALA A 101 -5.31 5.03 -10.75
CA ALA A 101 -4.57 4.14 -9.88
C ALA A 101 -3.75 3.13 -10.71
N ASP A 102 -2.48 2.94 -10.37
CA ASP A 102 -1.60 1.97 -11.00
C ASP A 102 -1.67 0.60 -10.29
N LEU A 103 -1.97 0.61 -9.00
CA LEU A 103 -2.14 -0.55 -8.13
C LEU A 103 -3.36 -0.36 -7.24
N VAL A 104 -4.23 -1.36 -7.16
CA VAL A 104 -5.36 -1.39 -6.23
C VAL A 104 -5.23 -2.62 -5.32
N SER A 105 -5.15 -2.39 -4.02
CA SER A 105 -5.14 -3.46 -3.01
C SER A 105 -6.49 -3.56 -2.32
N VAL A 106 -7.04 -4.77 -2.28
CA VAL A 106 -8.30 -5.10 -1.61
C VAL A 106 -8.04 -5.96 -0.39
N HIS A 107 -8.96 -5.96 0.55
CA HIS A 107 -8.85 -6.80 1.73
C HIS A 107 -9.22 -8.26 1.45
N ALA A 108 -8.45 -9.21 1.99
CA ALA A 108 -8.81 -10.63 1.89
C ALA A 108 -10.14 -10.93 2.58
N GLU A 109 -10.52 -10.14 3.56
CA GLU A 109 -11.80 -10.19 4.25
C GLU A 109 -13.01 -9.91 3.34
N ASN A 110 -12.79 -9.37 2.14
CA ASN A 110 -13.83 -9.28 1.10
C ASN A 110 -14.14 -10.64 0.44
N GLY A 111 -13.37 -11.70 0.73
CA GLY A 111 -13.61 -13.05 0.24
C GLY A 111 -13.65 -13.16 -1.29
N GLU A 112 -14.67 -13.81 -1.84
CA GLU A 112 -14.82 -13.98 -3.28
C GLU A 112 -14.99 -12.66 -4.05
N ALA A 113 -15.63 -11.65 -3.45
CA ALA A 113 -15.73 -10.32 -4.09
C ALA A 113 -14.34 -9.67 -4.22
N GLY A 114 -13.46 -9.85 -3.24
CA GLY A 114 -12.07 -9.44 -3.31
C GLY A 114 -11.30 -10.15 -4.43
N LEU A 115 -11.50 -11.46 -4.61
CA LEU A 115 -10.89 -12.21 -5.71
C LEU A 115 -11.37 -11.70 -7.09
N ARG A 116 -12.66 -11.41 -7.25
CA ARG A 116 -13.19 -10.83 -8.49
C ARG A 116 -12.64 -9.41 -8.73
N ALA A 117 -12.50 -8.62 -7.67
CA ALA A 117 -11.89 -7.28 -7.77
C ALA A 117 -10.41 -7.33 -8.21
N VAL A 118 -9.64 -8.30 -7.71
CA VAL A 118 -8.26 -8.56 -8.17
C VAL A 118 -8.22 -8.94 -9.65
N ALA A 119 -9.09 -9.85 -10.10
CA ALA A 119 -9.18 -10.21 -11.51
C ALA A 119 -9.56 -9.01 -12.38
N LEU A 120 -10.55 -8.21 -11.94
CA LEU A 120 -10.97 -6.99 -12.61
C LEU A 120 -9.86 -5.95 -12.73
N ALA A 121 -9.04 -5.76 -11.68
CA ALA A 121 -7.92 -4.83 -11.72
C ALA A 121 -6.95 -5.18 -12.85
N LYS A 122 -6.60 -6.45 -12.98
CA LYS A 122 -5.73 -6.95 -14.05
C LYS A 122 -6.36 -6.82 -15.44
N GLU A 123 -7.65 -7.12 -15.57
CA GLU A 123 -8.40 -6.94 -16.82
C GLU A 123 -8.35 -5.48 -17.30
N LEU A 124 -8.44 -4.53 -16.37
CA LEU A 124 -8.35 -3.10 -16.64
C LEU A 124 -6.90 -2.58 -16.82
N GLY A 125 -5.90 -3.44 -16.71
CA GLY A 125 -4.50 -3.10 -16.95
C GLY A 125 -3.78 -2.49 -15.76
N ALA A 126 -4.39 -2.50 -14.56
CA ALA A 126 -3.73 -2.13 -13.31
C ALA A 126 -3.13 -3.37 -12.62
N GLU A 127 -2.23 -3.14 -11.67
CA GLU A 127 -1.75 -4.19 -10.79
C GLU A 127 -2.70 -4.37 -9.59
N ALA A 128 -2.71 -5.57 -9.00
CA ALA A 128 -3.56 -5.88 -7.87
C ALA A 128 -2.72 -6.24 -6.63
N GLY A 129 -3.25 -5.92 -5.46
CA GLY A 129 -2.68 -6.30 -4.19
C GLY A 129 -3.74 -6.90 -3.25
N VAL A 130 -3.27 -7.60 -2.21
CA VAL A 130 -4.08 -8.08 -1.10
C VAL A 130 -3.62 -7.48 0.21
N VAL A 131 -4.57 -7.14 1.08
CA VAL A 131 -4.32 -6.60 2.42
C VAL A 131 -4.96 -7.50 3.47
N LEU A 132 -4.30 -7.67 4.59
CA LEU A 132 -4.87 -8.34 5.78
C LEU A 132 -4.94 -7.38 6.97
N ARG A 133 -6.07 -7.36 7.64
CA ARG A 133 -6.20 -6.76 8.97
C ARG A 133 -5.27 -7.45 9.97
N LEU A 134 -4.97 -6.77 11.07
CA LEU A 134 -4.06 -7.26 12.10
C LEU A 134 -4.48 -8.62 12.68
N GLU A 135 -5.77 -8.85 12.86
CA GLU A 135 -6.29 -10.07 13.51
C GLU A 135 -6.61 -11.20 12.51
N THR A 136 -6.60 -10.92 11.21
CA THR A 136 -6.88 -11.92 10.18
C THR A 136 -5.68 -12.86 10.01
N PRO A 137 -5.85 -14.19 10.04
CA PRO A 137 -4.78 -15.15 9.81
C PRO A 137 -4.09 -14.90 8.48
N VAL A 138 -2.76 -15.02 8.44
CA VAL A 138 -1.98 -14.77 7.20
C VAL A 138 -2.35 -15.72 6.07
N ALA A 139 -2.80 -16.94 6.42
CA ALA A 139 -3.26 -17.95 5.45
C ALA A 139 -4.46 -17.50 4.61
N GLU A 140 -5.28 -16.57 5.10
CA GLU A 140 -6.42 -16.02 4.33
C GLU A 140 -6.02 -15.29 3.04
N ALA A 141 -4.74 -14.91 2.91
CA ALA A 141 -4.21 -14.34 1.66
C ALA A 141 -3.90 -15.40 0.60
N GLU A 142 -3.83 -16.71 0.95
CA GLU A 142 -3.36 -17.76 0.03
C GLU A 142 -4.13 -17.79 -1.30
N PRO A 143 -5.47 -17.66 -1.35
CA PRO A 143 -6.23 -17.66 -2.61
C PRO A 143 -5.86 -16.51 -3.56
N PHE A 144 -5.32 -15.40 -3.03
CA PHE A 144 -4.99 -14.19 -3.79
C PHE A 144 -3.58 -14.25 -4.41
N LEU A 145 -2.65 -15.03 -3.83
CA LEU A 145 -1.23 -14.95 -4.15
C LEU A 145 -0.90 -15.28 -5.60
N ALA A 146 -1.73 -16.05 -6.31
CA ALA A 146 -1.51 -16.35 -7.72
C ALA A 146 -1.61 -15.10 -8.62
N GLU A 147 -2.39 -14.11 -8.20
CA GLU A 147 -2.83 -13.01 -9.06
C GLU A 147 -2.31 -11.63 -8.63
N VAL A 148 -1.78 -11.49 -7.41
CA VAL A 148 -1.36 -10.20 -6.88
C VAL A 148 0.14 -9.92 -7.06
N ALA A 149 0.50 -8.64 -7.20
CA ALA A 149 1.87 -8.13 -7.20
C ALA A 149 2.29 -7.53 -5.85
N PHE A 150 1.31 -7.36 -4.93
CA PHE A 150 1.53 -6.68 -3.66
C PHE A 150 0.78 -7.38 -2.52
N PHE A 151 1.44 -7.52 -1.37
CA PHE A 151 0.85 -8.13 -0.18
C PHE A 151 1.12 -7.25 1.03
N THR A 152 0.09 -6.60 1.56
CA THR A 152 0.19 -5.67 2.69
C THR A 152 -0.34 -6.30 3.97
N LEU A 153 0.42 -6.19 5.05
CA LEU A 153 -0.02 -6.55 6.41
C LEU A 153 -0.19 -5.30 7.25
N LEU A 154 -1.37 -5.14 7.84
CA LEU A 154 -1.60 -4.07 8.80
C LEU A 154 -0.92 -4.41 10.13
N GLY A 155 -0.12 -3.46 10.62
CA GLY A 155 0.58 -3.55 11.91
C GLY A 155 -0.21 -2.92 13.06
N THR A 156 -1.38 -2.33 12.78
CA THR A 156 -2.27 -1.66 13.73
C THR A 156 -3.72 -1.98 13.40
N SER A 157 -4.67 -1.60 14.28
CA SER A 157 -6.09 -1.66 13.93
C SER A 157 -6.39 -0.74 12.75
N ILE A 158 -7.26 -1.22 11.86
CA ILE A 158 -7.60 -0.53 10.60
C ILE A 158 -8.31 0.81 10.85
N GLY A 159 -8.01 1.81 10.02
CA GLY A 159 -8.74 3.08 9.97
C GLY A 159 -8.52 4.02 11.17
N VAL A 160 -7.50 3.79 11.99
CA VAL A 160 -7.19 4.61 13.17
C VAL A 160 -5.72 5.04 13.15
N LYS A 161 -5.48 6.37 13.07
CA LYS A 161 -4.13 6.94 13.11
C LYS A 161 -3.48 6.88 14.51
N GLY A 162 -2.16 6.97 14.52
CA GLY A 162 -1.37 7.25 15.73
C GLY A 162 -1.11 6.05 16.63
N GLN A 163 -1.56 4.85 16.27
CA GLN A 163 -1.35 3.64 17.05
C GLN A 163 0.12 3.17 17.04
N SER A 164 0.50 2.45 18.08
CA SER A 164 1.77 1.73 18.15
C SER A 164 1.72 0.45 17.33
N LEU A 165 2.87 0.03 16.81
CA LEU A 165 3.02 -1.25 16.12
C LEU A 165 2.64 -2.40 17.07
N SER A 166 1.85 -3.34 16.58
CA SER A 166 1.51 -4.57 17.30
C SER A 166 2.74 -5.47 17.44
N ASP A 167 2.84 -6.13 18.58
CA ASP A 167 3.88 -7.15 18.85
C ASP A 167 3.82 -8.32 17.85
N LYS A 168 2.65 -8.59 17.26
CA LYS A 168 2.44 -9.62 16.24
C LYS A 168 2.99 -9.26 14.86
N ALA A 169 3.24 -7.97 14.56
CA ALA A 169 3.48 -7.48 13.20
C ALA A 169 4.69 -8.15 12.54
N CYS A 170 5.81 -8.28 13.25
CA CYS A 170 7.02 -8.89 12.70
C CYS A 170 6.87 -10.39 12.43
N ASP A 171 6.19 -11.13 13.30
CA ASP A 171 5.95 -12.56 13.08
C ASP A 171 5.01 -12.82 11.91
N ARG A 172 3.99 -11.98 11.75
CA ARG A 172 3.07 -12.02 10.60
C ARG A 172 3.81 -11.76 9.28
N LEU A 173 4.76 -10.84 9.24
CA LEU A 173 5.59 -10.60 8.04
C LEU A 173 6.44 -11.84 7.69
N ARG A 174 7.05 -12.51 8.68
CA ARG A 174 7.80 -13.75 8.47
C ARG A 174 6.91 -14.88 7.95
N GLU A 175 5.69 -14.99 8.51
CA GLU A 175 4.69 -15.94 8.05
C GLU A 175 4.25 -15.66 6.60
N ALA A 176 4.01 -14.40 6.25
CA ALA A 176 3.66 -14.00 4.89
C ALA A 176 4.78 -14.33 3.89
N ARG A 177 6.05 -14.04 4.23
CA ARG A 177 7.16 -14.46 3.38
C ARG A 177 7.21 -15.98 3.19
N SER A 178 6.98 -16.74 4.24
CA SER A 178 6.93 -18.20 4.18
C SER A 178 5.80 -18.68 3.28
N LEU A 179 4.63 -18.03 3.36
CA LEU A 179 3.47 -18.30 2.50
C LEU A 179 3.78 -17.98 1.03
N MET A 180 4.31 -16.80 0.74
CA MET A 180 4.74 -16.40 -0.61
C MET A 180 5.78 -17.37 -1.20
N LYS A 181 6.73 -17.84 -0.38
CA LYS A 181 7.74 -18.82 -0.79
C LYS A 181 7.12 -20.18 -1.13
N ARG A 182 6.18 -20.69 -0.32
CA ARG A 182 5.43 -21.91 -0.62
C ARG A 182 4.63 -21.80 -1.91
N ALA A 183 4.07 -20.63 -2.19
CA ALA A 183 3.34 -20.32 -3.42
C ALA A 183 4.28 -20.12 -4.65
N GLY A 184 5.60 -20.11 -4.46
CA GLY A 184 6.57 -19.85 -5.54
C GLY A 184 6.60 -18.40 -6.01
N ARG A 185 6.00 -17.47 -5.25
CA ARG A 185 5.79 -16.06 -5.65
C ARG A 185 6.66 -15.05 -4.87
N GLU A 186 7.64 -15.53 -4.08
CA GLU A 186 8.46 -14.67 -3.21
C GLU A 186 9.20 -13.54 -3.96
N LYS A 187 9.58 -13.78 -5.21
CA LYS A 187 10.30 -12.79 -6.02
C LYS A 187 9.40 -11.85 -6.82
N GLU A 188 8.13 -12.17 -6.93
CA GLU A 188 7.17 -11.44 -7.75
C GLU A 188 6.30 -10.50 -6.92
N ILE A 189 5.93 -10.90 -5.71
CA ILE A 189 5.10 -10.11 -4.80
C ILE A 189 5.98 -9.21 -3.93
N VAL A 190 5.61 -7.93 -3.81
CA VAL A 190 6.19 -6.98 -2.85
C VAL A 190 5.49 -7.14 -1.51
N LEU A 191 6.23 -7.46 -0.45
CA LEU A 191 5.69 -7.56 0.91
C LEU A 191 5.74 -6.20 1.59
N ALA A 192 4.58 -5.69 1.98
CA ALA A 192 4.38 -4.37 2.55
C ALA A 192 3.96 -4.41 4.03
N ALA A 193 4.39 -3.42 4.79
CA ALA A 193 3.92 -3.17 6.15
C ALA A 193 3.26 -1.79 6.24
N ASP A 194 2.03 -1.75 6.76
CA ASP A 194 1.26 -0.54 6.98
C ASP A 194 0.76 -0.44 8.41
N GLY A 195 0.84 0.76 8.99
CA GLY A 195 0.48 1.02 10.39
C GLY A 195 1.62 0.81 11.39
N GLY A 196 1.72 1.74 12.33
CA GLY A 196 2.77 1.73 13.36
C GLY A 196 4.17 2.03 12.84
N ILE A 197 4.30 2.65 11.67
CA ILE A 197 5.57 2.96 11.01
C ILE A 197 6.23 4.16 11.72
N ARG A 198 7.34 3.89 12.41
CA ARG A 198 8.14 4.85 13.18
C ARG A 198 9.62 4.56 12.98
N GLU A 199 10.48 5.50 13.35
CA GLU A 199 11.94 5.33 13.24
C GLU A 199 12.44 4.05 13.93
N GLN A 200 11.94 3.75 15.12
CA GLN A 200 12.31 2.54 15.86
C GLN A 200 11.67 1.25 15.35
N THR A 201 10.55 1.31 14.62
CA THR A 201 9.85 0.11 14.13
C THR A 201 10.26 -0.31 12.73
N VAL A 202 10.65 0.64 11.87
CA VAL A 202 11.04 0.35 10.47
C VAL A 202 12.19 -0.66 10.38
N PRO A 203 13.28 -0.58 11.18
CA PRO A 203 14.34 -1.59 11.13
C PRO A 203 13.87 -3.00 11.52
N LEU A 204 12.90 -3.10 12.44
CA LEU A 204 12.32 -4.37 12.87
C LEU A 204 11.47 -4.99 11.75
N LEU A 205 10.63 -4.18 11.10
CA LEU A 205 9.80 -4.60 9.97
C LEU A 205 10.66 -5.02 8.77
N ARG A 206 11.74 -4.25 8.47
CA ARG A 206 12.70 -4.61 7.42
C ARG A 206 13.38 -5.95 7.71
N ALA A 207 13.84 -6.16 8.95
CA ALA A 207 14.45 -7.42 9.38
C ALA A 207 13.46 -8.60 9.38
N ALA A 208 12.15 -8.33 9.53
CA ALA A 208 11.09 -9.32 9.42
C ALA A 208 10.70 -9.64 7.97
N GLY A 209 11.23 -8.89 7.00
CA GLY A 209 11.07 -9.17 5.58
C GLY A 209 10.23 -8.17 4.81
N ALA A 210 9.83 -7.03 5.40
CA ALA A 210 9.16 -5.99 4.64
C ALA A 210 10.07 -5.43 3.53
N GLU A 211 9.51 -5.27 2.33
CA GLU A 211 10.17 -4.68 1.17
C GLU A 211 9.69 -3.24 0.94
N THR A 212 8.55 -2.87 1.52
CA THR A 212 8.06 -1.50 1.57
C THR A 212 7.37 -1.22 2.90
N VAL A 213 7.33 0.06 3.30
CA VAL A 213 6.63 0.57 4.47
C VAL A 213 5.80 1.80 4.11
N VAL A 214 4.59 1.89 4.67
CA VAL A 214 3.68 3.02 4.43
C VAL A 214 4.01 4.16 5.40
N LEU A 215 4.66 5.19 4.88
CA LEU A 215 5.13 6.35 5.64
C LEU A 215 4.01 7.40 5.78
N GLY A 216 3.61 7.65 7.00
CA GLY A 216 2.73 8.75 7.35
C GLY A 216 3.51 9.94 7.93
N SER A 217 3.36 10.17 9.24
CA SER A 217 4.05 11.26 9.95
C SER A 217 5.57 11.20 9.86
N LEU A 218 6.15 10.01 9.66
CA LEU A 218 7.60 9.84 9.49
C LEU A 218 8.13 10.51 8.20
N ALA A 219 7.28 10.72 7.19
CA ALA A 219 7.61 11.47 5.98
C ALA A 219 7.05 12.90 6.00
N PHE A 220 5.75 13.04 6.27
CA PHE A 220 5.10 14.35 6.17
C PHE A 220 5.45 15.29 7.32
N GLY A 221 5.77 14.77 8.50
CA GLY A 221 6.21 15.57 9.66
C GLY A 221 7.72 15.75 9.77
N ASP A 222 8.53 15.16 8.88
CA ASP A 222 9.98 15.26 8.94
C ASP A 222 10.47 16.57 8.30
N THR A 223 11.38 17.25 9.01
CA THR A 223 12.02 18.50 8.54
C THR A 223 13.24 18.24 7.67
N ASP A 224 13.80 17.02 7.70
CA ASP A 224 14.90 16.55 6.86
C ASP A 224 14.47 15.30 6.08
N LEU A 225 13.52 15.47 5.17
CA LEU A 225 13.04 14.38 4.33
C LEU A 225 14.14 13.70 3.49
N PRO A 226 15.11 14.45 2.88
CA PRO A 226 16.25 13.82 2.20
C PRO A 226 17.04 12.87 3.10
N GLY A 227 17.41 13.30 4.29
CA GLY A 227 18.11 12.49 5.27
C GLY A 227 17.27 11.28 5.74
N ARG A 228 15.98 11.47 5.95
CA ARG A 228 15.04 10.41 6.30
C ARG A 228 14.97 9.32 5.24
N ILE A 229 14.88 9.68 3.99
CA ILE A 229 14.79 8.70 2.89
C ILE A 229 16.15 8.04 2.62
N ALA A 230 17.26 8.77 2.74
CA ALA A 230 18.59 8.16 2.70
C ALA A 230 18.78 7.11 3.81
N TRP A 231 18.34 7.40 5.03
CA TRP A 231 18.31 6.43 6.13
C TRP A 231 17.44 5.21 5.81
N LEU A 232 16.22 5.41 5.29
CA LEU A 232 15.31 4.31 4.92
C LEU A 232 15.97 3.37 3.90
N HIS A 233 16.57 3.95 2.85
CA HIS A 233 17.19 3.19 1.77
C HIS A 233 18.47 2.47 2.19
N ALA A 234 19.15 2.92 3.24
CA ALA A 234 20.35 2.28 3.79
C ALA A 234 20.05 1.07 4.69
N LEU A 235 18.77 0.80 5.00
CA LEU A 235 18.39 -0.35 5.82
C LEU A 235 18.57 -1.66 5.04
N GLU A 236 19.55 -2.43 5.44
CA GLU A 236 19.83 -3.74 4.84
C GLU A 236 18.76 -4.77 5.22
N THR A 237 18.50 -5.71 4.31
CA THR A 237 17.86 -6.98 4.67
C THR A 237 18.88 -7.80 5.43
N ARG A 238 18.60 -8.13 6.68
CA ARG A 238 19.37 -9.23 7.29
C ARG A 238 19.00 -10.52 6.58
N PRO A 239 19.99 -11.32 6.19
CA PRO A 239 19.78 -12.58 5.48
C PRO A 239 18.97 -13.59 6.31
#